data_cc1a619a33e605d9ae84999f1dc8be98
#
_entry.id   cc1a619a33e605d9ae84999f1dc8be98
#
_cell.length_a   1.000
_cell.length_b   1.000
_cell.length_c   1.000
_cell.angle_alpha   90.00
_cell.angle_beta   90.00
_cell.angle_gamma   90.00
#
_symmetry.space_group_name_H-M   'P 1'
#
loop_
_entity.id
_entity.type
_entity.pdbx_description
1 polymer ?
#
loop_
_entity_poly.entity_id
_entity_poly.type
_entity_poly.pdbx_seq_one_letter_code
_entity_poly.pdbx_strand_id
1 'polypeptide(L)'
;MNNRSRKILLAVAGLMLTLALTLAVAHAQSAAGPAGAQTAPAVKTAGEQFKNIQVLKDLPADQLLPAMQFITVALGVNCEHCHVRGADEKDDKQTKLAARHMMQMQADINKTNFGGNRQVTCNTCHRGSEHPVGTPEILATEGERPRPAPPAAAPATPPTLPTADQVFSKYIDAIGGEAAVAKITTRVEKGNTIVGETKTPIELYLKAPNKRVSVTHGQNGDSITAFDGIAGWQGGGRGGARSMAPIDSMSAMIDAALPFPTNLKTLFQQPRVRTDKIDDKEYYVVSGRGPGTPAQVRLYFDEQTGLLVRVVRLNDAGLGNMPVQVDYTDYRDADGIKIPYKWTLSRPQGRFSIQVDSVQQNVPVDDAKFVKPAAPAPAQ
;
A
#
# COMPACT_ATOMS: atom_id res chain seq x y z
N MET A 1 -35.62 66.19 30.37
CA MET A 1 -35.03 65.15 29.51
C MET A 1 -36.15 64.37 28.87
N ASN A 2 -36.26 64.44 27.55
CA ASN A 2 -37.40 63.99 26.79
C ASN A 2 -37.38 62.44 26.61
N ASN A 3 -38.53 61.85 26.60
CA ASN A 3 -38.73 60.36 26.57
C ASN A 3 -38.00 59.64 25.44
N ARG A 4 -37.67 60.36 24.38
CA ARG A 4 -36.82 59.90 23.28
C ARG A 4 -35.37 59.65 23.65
N SER A 5 -34.78 60.55 24.52
CA SER A 5 -33.40 60.42 24.96
C SER A 5 -33.18 59.25 25.92
N ARG A 6 -34.19 58.88 26.70
CA ARG A 6 -34.16 57.67 27.58
C ARG A 6 -34.18 56.35 26.78
N LYS A 7 -34.95 56.29 25.66
CA LYS A 7 -34.99 55.10 24.82
C LYS A 7 -33.70 54.89 24.04
N ILE A 8 -32.99 55.94 23.65
CA ILE A 8 -31.70 55.84 22.94
C ILE A 8 -30.58 55.42 23.93
N LEU A 9 -30.57 55.91 25.18
CA LEU A 9 -29.60 55.50 26.21
C LEU A 9 -29.76 54.00 26.58
N LEU A 10 -30.96 53.50 26.68
CA LEU A 10 -31.23 52.07 26.96
C LEU A 10 -30.89 51.15 25.80
N ALA A 11 -31.03 51.62 24.55
CA ALA A 11 -30.64 50.86 23.36
C ALA A 11 -29.10 50.77 23.20
N VAL A 12 -28.36 51.81 23.55
CA VAL A 12 -26.88 51.81 23.50
C VAL A 12 -26.27 50.98 24.61
N ALA A 13 -26.86 51.01 25.81
CA ALA A 13 -26.40 50.16 26.93
C ALA A 13 -26.64 48.66 26.67
N GLY A 14 -27.79 48.28 26.00
CA GLY A 14 -28.06 46.91 25.60
C GLY A 14 -27.09 46.40 24.51
N LEU A 15 -26.70 47.26 23.59
CA LEU A 15 -25.79 46.88 22.49
C LEU A 15 -24.35 46.68 22.99
N MET A 16 -23.90 47.48 23.96
CA MET A 16 -22.56 47.31 24.57
C MET A 16 -22.47 46.07 25.47
N LEU A 17 -23.58 45.66 26.13
CA LEU A 17 -23.57 44.48 26.95
C LEU A 17 -23.57 43.19 26.14
N THR A 18 -24.21 43.15 24.96
CA THR A 18 -24.19 42.02 24.04
C THR A 18 -22.82 41.89 23.33
N LEU A 19 -22.15 43.00 23.04
CA LEU A 19 -20.80 42.99 22.44
C LEU A 19 -19.73 42.52 23.43
N ALA A 20 -19.85 42.86 24.74
CA ALA A 20 -18.96 42.36 25.77
C ALA A 20 -19.11 40.87 26.05
N LEU A 21 -20.34 40.32 25.89
CA LEU A 21 -20.56 38.88 26.08
C LEU A 21 -20.06 38.03 24.91
N THR A 22 -20.09 38.55 23.68
CA THR A 22 -19.55 37.88 22.51
C THR A 22 -18.03 37.86 22.48
N LEU A 23 -17.35 38.86 23.02
CA LEU A 23 -15.89 38.87 23.15
C LEU A 23 -15.39 37.94 24.28
N ALA A 24 -16.15 37.73 25.34
CA ALA A 24 -15.78 36.78 26.40
C ALA A 24 -15.88 35.32 25.99
N VAL A 25 -16.82 34.96 25.09
CA VAL A 25 -16.93 33.59 24.53
C VAL A 25 -15.83 33.30 23.53
N ALA A 26 -15.34 34.30 22.77
CA ALA A 26 -14.24 34.13 21.82
C ALA A 26 -12.87 33.89 22.50
N HIS A 27 -12.68 34.31 23.74
CA HIS A 27 -11.42 34.10 24.49
C HIS A 27 -11.37 32.80 25.28
N ALA A 28 -12.49 32.13 25.50
CA ALA A 28 -12.52 30.84 26.21
C ALA A 28 -12.20 29.63 25.31
N GLN A 29 -12.14 29.79 23.98
CA GLN A 29 -11.81 28.73 23.02
C GLN A 29 -10.33 28.70 22.59
N SER A 30 -9.50 29.62 23.11
CA SER A 30 -8.07 29.71 22.74
C SER A 30 -7.11 29.00 23.73
N ALA A 31 -7.62 28.21 24.67
CA ALA A 31 -6.78 27.53 25.66
C ALA A 31 -6.68 25.99 25.45
N ALA A 32 -7.20 25.47 24.34
CA ALA A 32 -6.79 24.14 23.87
C ALA A 32 -5.54 24.34 23.02
N GLY A 33 -4.38 24.34 23.65
CA GLY A 33 -3.10 24.22 22.96
C GLY A 33 -3.14 23.02 22.04
N PRO A 34 -2.45 23.03 20.90
CA PRO A 34 -2.41 21.88 20.02
C PRO A 34 -1.94 20.69 20.85
N ALA A 35 -2.80 19.67 20.92
CA ALA A 35 -2.43 18.37 21.48
C ALA A 35 -1.09 18.03 20.82
N GLY A 36 -0.05 17.86 21.63
CA GLY A 36 1.32 17.73 21.16
C GLY A 36 1.37 16.76 20.00
N ALA A 37 1.79 17.25 18.84
CA ALA A 37 2.20 16.40 17.76
C ALA A 37 3.28 15.50 18.35
N GLN A 38 2.92 14.25 18.67
CA GLN A 38 3.90 13.22 18.97
C GLN A 38 4.75 13.13 17.72
N THR A 39 5.92 13.75 17.75
CA THR A 39 6.94 13.57 16.73
C THR A 39 7.17 12.07 16.67
N ALA A 40 6.77 11.45 15.56
CA ALA A 40 7.10 10.06 15.30
C ALA A 40 8.61 9.92 15.54
N PRO A 41 9.07 8.86 16.23
CA PRO A 41 10.48 8.68 16.50
C PRO A 41 11.25 8.76 15.18
N ALA A 42 12.30 9.55 15.14
CA ALA A 42 13.10 9.74 13.95
C ALA A 42 13.55 8.37 13.43
N VAL A 43 13.20 8.06 12.20
CA VAL A 43 13.56 6.78 11.56
C VAL A 43 15.09 6.81 11.39
N LYS A 44 15.78 5.84 12.01
CA LYS A 44 17.22 5.68 11.82
C LYS A 44 17.56 5.46 10.36
N THR A 45 18.70 5.95 9.94
CA THR A 45 19.23 5.64 8.61
C THR A 45 19.85 4.23 8.57
N ALA A 46 20.01 3.68 7.38
CA ALA A 46 20.65 2.39 7.20
C ALA A 46 22.09 2.39 7.72
N GLY A 47 22.83 3.49 7.56
CA GLY A 47 24.18 3.66 8.07
C GLY A 47 24.25 3.68 9.60
N GLU A 48 23.21 4.18 10.29
CA GLU A 48 23.14 4.18 11.75
C GLU A 48 22.71 2.84 12.34
N GLN A 49 21.95 2.04 11.59
CA GLN A 49 21.37 0.80 12.10
C GLN A 49 22.15 -0.46 11.71
N PHE A 50 22.79 -0.48 10.55
CA PHE A 50 23.46 -1.65 10.00
C PHE A 50 24.95 -1.41 9.82
N LYS A 51 25.74 -2.48 9.90
CA LYS A 51 27.18 -2.42 9.73
C LYS A 51 27.58 -2.33 8.26
N ASN A 52 28.65 -1.60 7.96
CA ASN A 52 29.30 -1.52 6.65
C ASN A 52 28.38 -1.07 5.50
N ILE A 53 27.43 -0.17 5.79
CA ILE A 53 26.63 0.49 4.75
C ILE A 53 27.41 1.68 4.20
N GLN A 54 27.76 1.66 2.92
CA GLN A 54 28.59 2.69 2.28
C GLN A 54 27.77 3.59 1.35
N VAL A 55 27.10 3.03 0.35
CA VAL A 55 26.39 3.80 -0.67
C VAL A 55 24.97 4.18 -0.22
N LEU A 56 24.29 3.31 0.52
CA LEU A 56 22.89 3.48 0.97
C LEU A 56 22.80 4.00 2.42
N LYS A 57 23.82 4.64 2.93
CA LYS A 57 23.91 5.06 4.35
C LYS A 57 22.78 5.99 4.77
N ASP A 58 22.33 6.88 3.88
CA ASP A 58 21.30 7.89 4.15
C ASP A 58 19.87 7.38 3.87
N LEU A 59 19.73 6.13 3.37
CA LEU A 59 18.43 5.49 3.17
C LEU A 59 17.79 5.20 4.54
N PRO A 60 16.48 5.40 4.74
CA PRO A 60 15.80 4.90 5.94
C PRO A 60 16.08 3.42 6.19
N ALA A 61 16.37 3.05 7.43
CA ALA A 61 16.81 1.70 7.77
C ALA A 61 15.79 0.61 7.38
N ASP A 62 14.50 0.92 7.46
CA ASP A 62 13.40 0.05 7.06
C ASP A 62 13.30 -0.15 5.54
N GLN A 63 13.92 0.73 4.74
CA GLN A 63 14.00 0.64 3.29
C GLN A 63 15.20 -0.20 2.80
N LEU A 64 16.13 -0.55 3.66
CA LEU A 64 17.33 -1.27 3.22
C LEU A 64 16.98 -2.66 2.65
N LEU A 65 16.14 -3.43 3.34
CA LEU A 65 15.74 -4.76 2.85
C LEU A 65 14.91 -4.69 1.56
N PRO A 66 13.92 -3.80 1.41
CA PRO A 66 13.27 -3.55 0.12
C PRO A 66 14.24 -3.18 -1.01
N ALA A 67 15.24 -2.34 -0.73
CA ALA A 67 16.27 -1.99 -1.72
C ALA A 67 17.10 -3.20 -2.16
N MET A 68 17.50 -4.07 -1.23
CA MET A 68 18.19 -5.32 -1.55
C MET A 68 17.32 -6.27 -2.36
N GLN A 69 16.04 -6.39 -2.04
CA GLN A 69 15.07 -7.17 -2.83
C GLN A 69 14.90 -6.61 -4.25
N PHE A 70 14.89 -5.29 -4.41
CA PHE A 70 14.86 -4.66 -5.72
C PHE A 70 16.10 -5.00 -6.54
N ILE A 71 17.30 -4.95 -5.93
CA ILE A 71 18.57 -5.31 -6.60
C ILE A 71 18.52 -6.79 -7.05
N THR A 72 18.13 -7.72 -6.17
CA THR A 72 18.11 -9.15 -6.53
C THR A 72 17.18 -9.43 -7.70
N VAL A 73 15.99 -8.80 -7.73
CA VAL A 73 15.04 -8.93 -8.84
C VAL A 73 15.57 -8.28 -10.11
N ALA A 74 16.17 -7.09 -10.01
CA ALA A 74 16.72 -6.38 -11.16
C ALA A 74 17.87 -7.13 -11.83
N LEU A 75 18.64 -7.91 -11.07
CA LEU A 75 19.76 -8.71 -11.56
C LEU A 75 19.42 -10.19 -11.79
N GLY A 76 18.27 -10.68 -11.32
CA GLY A 76 17.92 -12.10 -11.41
C GLY A 76 18.77 -13.01 -10.53
N VAL A 77 19.28 -12.51 -9.39
CA VAL A 77 20.18 -13.23 -8.47
C VAL A 77 19.54 -13.37 -7.07
N ASN A 78 20.15 -14.17 -6.20
CA ASN A 78 19.79 -14.27 -4.79
C ASN A 78 20.71 -13.44 -3.89
N CYS A 79 20.40 -13.36 -2.59
CA CYS A 79 21.17 -12.56 -1.61
C CYS A 79 22.63 -13.06 -1.49
N GLU A 80 22.84 -14.37 -1.59
CA GLU A 80 24.16 -15.00 -1.45
C GLU A 80 25.09 -14.74 -2.64
N HIS A 81 24.56 -14.21 -3.75
CA HIS A 81 25.40 -13.74 -4.85
C HIS A 81 26.37 -12.64 -4.39
N CYS A 82 25.90 -11.73 -3.54
CA CYS A 82 26.70 -10.61 -3.02
C CYS A 82 27.07 -10.74 -1.53
N HIS A 83 26.32 -11.47 -0.73
CA HIS A 83 26.51 -11.56 0.71
C HIS A 83 27.03 -12.93 1.15
N VAL A 84 27.81 -12.93 2.24
CA VAL A 84 28.16 -14.15 2.96
C VAL A 84 27.03 -14.46 3.93
N ARG A 85 26.46 -15.67 3.87
CA ARG A 85 25.34 -16.07 4.72
C ARG A 85 25.65 -15.86 6.21
N GLY A 86 24.81 -15.09 6.91
CA GLY A 86 24.96 -14.76 8.33
C GLY A 86 26.08 -13.76 8.65
N ALA A 87 26.70 -13.14 7.62
CA ALA A 87 27.73 -12.11 7.76
C ALA A 87 27.62 -11.09 6.62
N ASP A 88 26.44 -10.48 6.49
CA ASP A 88 26.08 -9.59 5.38
C ASP A 88 26.97 -8.35 5.31
N GLU A 89 27.60 -7.95 6.42
CA GLU A 89 28.53 -6.82 6.50
C GLU A 89 29.89 -7.11 5.84
N LYS A 90 30.29 -8.36 5.64
CA LYS A 90 31.61 -8.72 5.07
C LYS A 90 31.70 -8.32 3.59
N ASP A 91 32.91 -7.94 3.17
CA ASP A 91 33.26 -7.55 1.81
C ASP A 91 34.06 -8.63 1.04
N ASP A 92 33.92 -9.88 1.45
CA ASP A 92 34.69 -11.01 0.89
C ASP A 92 34.32 -11.30 -0.58
N LYS A 93 33.17 -10.82 -1.07
CA LYS A 93 32.69 -11.09 -2.42
C LYS A 93 32.90 -9.91 -3.37
N GLN A 94 33.57 -10.16 -4.49
CA GLN A 94 33.80 -9.15 -5.52
C GLN A 94 32.49 -8.62 -6.12
N THR A 95 31.46 -9.46 -6.21
CA THR A 95 30.12 -9.08 -6.66
C THR A 95 29.48 -8.01 -5.76
N LYS A 96 29.74 -8.03 -4.44
CA LYS A 96 29.28 -6.97 -3.53
C LYS A 96 29.97 -5.65 -3.79
N LEU A 97 31.29 -5.67 -4.05
CA LEU A 97 32.05 -4.46 -4.39
C LEU A 97 31.61 -3.89 -5.74
N ALA A 98 31.42 -4.76 -6.74
CA ALA A 98 30.89 -4.37 -8.05
C ALA A 98 29.49 -3.72 -7.93
N ALA A 99 28.59 -4.30 -7.10
CA ALA A 99 27.26 -3.74 -6.85
C ALA A 99 27.32 -2.32 -6.27
N ARG A 100 28.26 -2.03 -5.35
CA ARG A 100 28.48 -0.67 -4.82
C ARG A 100 28.89 0.31 -5.91
N HIS A 101 29.80 -0.07 -6.80
CA HIS A 101 30.19 0.78 -7.94
C HIS A 101 29.01 1.03 -8.88
N MET A 102 28.19 0.01 -9.16
CA MET A 102 26.99 0.16 -10.01
C MET A 102 25.95 1.07 -9.36
N MET A 103 25.72 0.95 -8.05
CA MET A 103 24.82 1.85 -7.31
C MET A 103 25.30 3.30 -7.36
N GLN A 104 26.61 3.53 -7.20
CA GLN A 104 27.18 4.87 -7.30
C GLN A 104 27.01 5.44 -8.72
N MET A 105 27.36 4.66 -9.74
CA MET A 105 27.18 5.04 -11.15
C MET A 105 25.71 5.40 -11.45
N GLN A 106 24.76 4.59 -10.99
CA GLN A 106 23.33 4.83 -11.19
C GLN A 106 22.88 6.14 -10.49
N ALA A 107 23.37 6.39 -9.27
CA ALA A 107 23.09 7.63 -8.55
C ALA A 107 23.65 8.86 -9.26
N ASP A 108 24.89 8.78 -9.77
CA ASP A 108 25.54 9.85 -10.51
C ASP A 108 24.84 10.16 -11.83
N ILE A 109 24.38 9.13 -12.57
CA ILE A 109 23.58 9.32 -13.79
C ILE A 109 22.30 10.09 -13.47
N ASN A 110 21.55 9.68 -12.44
CA ASN A 110 20.31 10.34 -12.06
C ASN A 110 20.56 11.78 -11.59
N LYS A 111 21.60 12.00 -10.79
CA LYS A 111 21.98 13.32 -10.29
C LYS A 111 22.35 14.27 -11.42
N THR A 112 23.22 13.82 -12.34
CA THR A 112 23.78 14.67 -13.38
C THR A 112 22.79 14.95 -14.51
N ASN A 113 22.02 13.93 -14.93
CA ASN A 113 21.22 14.01 -16.14
C ASN A 113 19.71 14.19 -15.90
N PHE A 114 19.25 13.88 -14.69
CA PHE A 114 17.80 13.86 -14.37
C PHE A 114 17.45 14.68 -13.12
N GLY A 115 18.33 15.61 -12.68
CA GLY A 115 18.07 16.47 -11.53
C GLY A 115 17.83 15.72 -10.22
N GLY A 116 18.42 14.53 -10.05
CA GLY A 116 18.23 13.67 -8.89
C GLY A 116 16.98 12.79 -8.94
N ASN A 117 16.13 12.92 -9.97
CA ASN A 117 14.97 12.05 -10.15
C ASN A 117 15.42 10.63 -10.56
N ARG A 118 14.83 9.60 -9.97
CA ARG A 118 15.11 8.18 -10.26
C ARG A 118 14.53 7.72 -11.60
N GLN A 119 15.12 8.20 -12.71
CA GLN A 119 14.75 7.77 -14.06
C GLN A 119 15.47 6.48 -14.46
N VAL A 120 16.74 6.36 -14.07
CA VAL A 120 17.54 5.15 -14.30
C VAL A 120 17.59 4.35 -13.00
N THR A 121 17.28 3.06 -13.10
CA THR A 121 17.34 2.09 -11.99
C THR A 121 18.20 0.90 -12.40
N CYS A 122 18.54 0.01 -11.46
CA CYS A 122 19.23 -1.25 -11.79
C CYS A 122 18.50 -2.03 -12.90
N ASN A 123 17.15 -2.08 -12.80
CA ASN A 123 16.35 -2.79 -13.80
C ASN A 123 16.33 -2.14 -15.18
N THR A 124 16.68 -0.87 -15.31
CA THR A 124 16.77 -0.19 -16.62
C THR A 124 17.80 -0.86 -17.53
N CYS A 125 18.93 -1.31 -16.94
CA CYS A 125 20.01 -1.96 -17.65
C CYS A 125 19.97 -3.48 -17.53
N HIS A 126 19.71 -4.02 -16.35
CA HIS A 126 19.86 -5.45 -16.04
C HIS A 126 18.66 -6.31 -16.45
N ARG A 127 17.42 -5.82 -16.28
CA ARG A 127 16.17 -6.49 -16.71
C ARG A 127 16.02 -7.95 -16.25
N GLY A 128 16.50 -8.29 -15.06
CA GLY A 128 16.47 -9.64 -14.51
C GLY A 128 17.69 -10.49 -14.92
N SER A 129 18.78 -9.88 -15.39
CA SER A 129 20.03 -10.56 -15.73
C SER A 129 21.20 -9.93 -14.98
N GLU A 130 22.13 -10.76 -14.50
CA GLU A 130 23.36 -10.32 -13.84
C GLU A 130 24.19 -9.38 -14.74
N HIS A 131 24.23 -9.68 -16.05
CA HIS A 131 24.90 -8.85 -17.04
C HIS A 131 23.88 -8.15 -17.93
N PRO A 132 23.98 -6.82 -18.11
CA PRO A 132 23.15 -6.10 -19.05
C PRO A 132 23.33 -6.62 -20.49
N VAL A 133 22.23 -6.74 -21.24
CA VAL A 133 22.28 -7.09 -22.67
C VAL A 133 22.79 -5.88 -23.45
N GLY A 134 24.05 -5.89 -23.83
CA GLY A 134 24.71 -4.79 -24.54
C GLY A 134 24.54 -4.82 -26.06
N THR A 135 24.14 -5.97 -26.63
CA THR A 135 23.99 -6.15 -28.07
C THR A 135 22.53 -6.41 -28.43
N PRO A 136 21.95 -5.67 -29.38
CA PRO A 136 20.61 -5.96 -29.88
C PRO A 136 20.53 -7.36 -30.49
N GLU A 137 19.43 -8.07 -30.23
CA GLU A 137 19.18 -9.34 -30.88
C GLU A 137 18.82 -9.17 -32.35
N ILE A 138 19.29 -10.12 -33.19
CA ILE A 138 18.85 -10.25 -34.57
C ILE A 138 17.52 -11.00 -34.53
N LEU A 139 16.44 -10.33 -34.92
CA LEU A 139 15.11 -10.96 -35.00
C LEU A 139 15.09 -11.97 -36.13
N ALA A 140 14.52 -13.15 -35.88
CA ALA A 140 14.53 -14.26 -36.85
C ALA A 140 13.66 -13.97 -38.08
N THR A 141 12.67 -13.07 -37.98
CA THR A 141 11.76 -12.69 -39.07
C THR A 141 11.58 -11.17 -39.18
N GLU A 142 11.56 -10.69 -40.45
CA GLU A 142 11.13 -9.32 -40.72
C GLU A 142 9.67 -9.13 -40.31
N GLY A 143 9.44 -8.36 -39.27
CA GLY A 143 8.09 -8.12 -38.73
C GLY A 143 7.97 -8.39 -37.21
N GLU A 144 8.89 -9.13 -36.59
CA GLU A 144 8.94 -9.34 -35.15
C GLU A 144 9.34 -8.11 -34.32
N ARG A 145 9.83 -7.05 -34.96
CA ARG A 145 10.01 -5.79 -34.25
C ARG A 145 8.63 -5.23 -33.90
N PRO A 146 8.32 -4.99 -32.63
CA PRO A 146 7.16 -4.22 -32.28
C PRO A 146 7.29 -2.87 -33.00
N ARG A 147 6.60 -2.73 -34.12
CA ARG A 147 6.45 -1.39 -34.73
C ARG A 147 5.78 -0.54 -33.65
N PRO A 148 6.31 0.65 -33.30
CA PRO A 148 5.54 1.56 -32.48
C PRO A 148 4.16 1.63 -33.15
N ALA A 149 3.12 1.25 -32.39
CA ALA A 149 1.77 1.36 -32.92
C ALA A 149 1.63 2.77 -33.49
N PRO A 150 1.15 2.95 -34.75
CA PRO A 150 0.84 4.28 -35.25
C PRO A 150 0.01 4.95 -34.14
N PRO A 151 0.22 6.24 -33.83
CA PRO A 151 -0.63 6.91 -32.88
C PRO A 151 -2.05 6.52 -33.25
N ALA A 152 -2.74 5.82 -32.37
CA ALA A 152 -4.11 5.40 -32.61
C ALA A 152 -4.84 6.66 -33.09
N ALA A 153 -5.43 6.62 -34.28
CA ALA A 153 -6.22 7.73 -34.78
C ALA A 153 -7.15 8.10 -33.62
N ALA A 154 -7.01 9.33 -33.13
CA ALA A 154 -7.77 9.77 -31.97
C ALA A 154 -9.24 9.40 -32.27
N PRO A 155 -9.93 8.64 -31.41
CA PRO A 155 -11.31 8.30 -31.61
C PRO A 155 -12.05 9.62 -31.82
N ALA A 156 -12.91 9.69 -32.80
CA ALA A 156 -13.62 10.91 -33.20
C ALA A 156 -14.44 11.55 -32.04
N THR A 157 -14.63 10.79 -30.97
CA THR A 157 -15.09 11.26 -29.64
C THR A 157 -14.52 10.28 -28.63
N PRO A 158 -13.73 10.73 -27.60
CA PRO A 158 -13.31 9.84 -26.52
C PRO A 158 -14.56 9.25 -25.86
N PRO A 159 -14.62 7.93 -25.63
CA PRO A 159 -15.72 7.36 -24.89
C PRO A 159 -15.84 8.08 -23.55
N THR A 160 -17.05 8.47 -23.19
CA THR A 160 -17.31 9.12 -21.89
C THR A 160 -17.06 8.07 -20.80
N LEU A 161 -15.89 8.13 -20.15
CA LEU A 161 -15.56 7.24 -19.05
C LEU A 161 -16.41 7.58 -17.82
N PRO A 162 -16.81 6.58 -17.04
CA PRO A 162 -17.48 6.82 -15.77
C PRO A 162 -16.51 7.55 -14.80
N THR A 163 -17.06 8.27 -13.84
CA THR A 163 -16.28 8.81 -12.73
C THR A 163 -15.83 7.68 -11.79
N ALA A 164 -14.81 7.92 -10.96
CA ALA A 164 -14.38 6.94 -9.96
C ALA A 164 -15.53 6.58 -8.99
N ASP A 165 -16.35 7.58 -8.61
CA ASP A 165 -17.51 7.35 -7.75
C ASP A 165 -18.54 6.43 -8.41
N GLN A 166 -18.79 6.58 -9.71
CA GLN A 166 -19.69 5.69 -10.45
C GLN A 166 -19.15 4.25 -10.52
N VAL A 167 -17.83 4.07 -10.70
CA VAL A 167 -17.21 2.75 -10.70
C VAL A 167 -17.30 2.11 -9.31
N PHE A 168 -17.05 2.87 -8.25
CA PHE A 168 -17.17 2.39 -6.88
C PHE A 168 -18.62 2.05 -6.49
N SER A 169 -19.59 2.88 -6.89
CA SER A 169 -21.01 2.57 -6.67
C SER A 169 -21.42 1.29 -7.35
N LYS A 170 -21.02 1.11 -8.63
CA LYS A 170 -21.28 -0.13 -9.37
C LYS A 170 -20.68 -1.36 -8.69
N TYR A 171 -19.48 -1.24 -8.12
CA TYR A 171 -18.87 -2.33 -7.34
C TYR A 171 -19.66 -2.63 -6.08
N ILE A 172 -20.03 -1.61 -5.30
CA ILE A 172 -20.83 -1.79 -4.08
C ILE A 172 -22.17 -2.47 -4.40
N ASP A 173 -22.84 -2.06 -5.48
CA ASP A 173 -24.09 -2.68 -5.94
C ASP A 173 -23.88 -4.13 -6.35
N ALA A 174 -22.77 -4.43 -7.06
CA ALA A 174 -22.43 -5.76 -7.53
C ALA A 174 -22.16 -6.76 -6.40
N ILE A 175 -21.68 -6.27 -5.26
CA ILE A 175 -21.39 -7.13 -4.09
C ILE A 175 -22.56 -7.24 -3.10
N GLY A 176 -23.70 -6.58 -3.32
CA GLY A 176 -24.90 -6.72 -2.49
C GLY A 176 -25.55 -5.40 -2.09
N GLY A 177 -24.98 -4.26 -2.50
CA GLY A 177 -25.48 -2.92 -2.25
C GLY A 177 -25.04 -2.31 -0.92
N GLU A 178 -25.10 -1.00 -0.84
CA GLU A 178 -24.59 -0.20 0.28
C GLU A 178 -25.20 -0.63 1.63
N ALA A 179 -26.52 -0.87 1.66
CA ALA A 179 -27.22 -1.26 2.87
C ALA A 179 -26.80 -2.63 3.42
N ALA A 180 -26.46 -3.58 2.56
CA ALA A 180 -25.96 -4.89 2.98
C ALA A 180 -24.51 -4.79 3.46
N VAL A 181 -23.65 -4.10 2.69
CA VAL A 181 -22.23 -3.89 3.04
C VAL A 181 -22.07 -3.16 4.36
N ALA A 182 -22.88 -2.11 4.61
CA ALA A 182 -22.82 -1.31 5.84
C ALA A 182 -23.20 -2.10 7.12
N LYS A 183 -23.92 -3.20 6.98
CA LYS A 183 -24.26 -4.08 8.12
C LYS A 183 -23.10 -4.95 8.59
N ILE A 184 -22.08 -5.12 7.77
CA ILE A 184 -20.95 -5.97 8.09
C ILE A 184 -19.92 -5.18 8.89
N THR A 185 -19.78 -5.51 10.16
CA THR A 185 -18.85 -4.84 11.07
C THR A 185 -17.60 -5.66 11.38
N THR A 186 -17.73 -7.00 11.32
CA THR A 186 -16.61 -7.92 11.52
C THR A 186 -16.72 -9.09 10.56
N ARG A 187 -15.56 -9.70 10.25
CA ARG A 187 -15.48 -10.92 9.45
C ARG A 187 -14.31 -11.76 9.93
N VAL A 188 -14.53 -13.07 10.02
CA VAL A 188 -13.49 -14.06 10.26
C VAL A 188 -13.47 -15.00 9.07
N GLU A 189 -12.32 -15.15 8.44
CA GLU A 189 -12.11 -16.05 7.31
C GLU A 189 -11.06 -17.08 7.69
N LYS A 190 -11.31 -18.35 7.37
CA LYS A 190 -10.36 -19.44 7.58
C LYS A 190 -10.13 -20.16 6.25
N GLY A 191 -8.89 -20.57 6.03
CA GLY A 191 -8.51 -21.22 4.78
C GLY A 191 -7.05 -21.60 4.77
N ASN A 192 -6.47 -21.59 3.56
CA ASN A 192 -5.09 -22.01 3.34
C ASN A 192 -4.32 -21.00 2.47
N THR A 193 -3.11 -20.68 2.86
CA THR A 193 -2.10 -20.12 1.96
C THR A 193 -1.47 -21.25 1.16
N ILE A 194 -1.34 -21.07 -0.16
CA ILE A 194 -0.86 -22.08 -1.11
C ILE A 194 0.37 -21.55 -1.83
N VAL A 195 1.50 -22.25 -1.68
CA VAL A 195 2.76 -21.96 -2.37
C VAL A 195 3.18 -23.26 -3.09
N GLY A 196 3.09 -23.28 -4.41
CA GLY A 196 3.22 -24.54 -5.16
C GLY A 196 2.16 -25.53 -4.72
N GLU A 197 2.58 -26.69 -4.21
CA GLU A 197 1.70 -27.74 -3.66
C GLU A 197 1.50 -27.63 -2.14
N THR A 198 2.27 -26.78 -1.47
CA THR A 198 2.23 -26.65 -0.01
C THR A 198 1.04 -25.81 0.42
N LYS A 199 0.22 -26.36 1.29
CA LYS A 199 -0.90 -25.66 1.96
C LYS A 199 -0.54 -25.40 3.42
N THR A 200 -0.72 -24.15 3.84
CA THR A 200 -0.48 -23.73 5.21
C THR A 200 -1.73 -23.02 5.74
N PRO A 201 -2.31 -23.45 6.86
CA PRO A 201 -3.53 -22.85 7.40
C PRO A 201 -3.36 -21.35 7.65
N ILE A 202 -4.41 -20.59 7.34
CA ILE A 202 -4.47 -19.14 7.58
C ILE A 202 -5.81 -18.76 8.20
N GLU A 203 -5.77 -17.82 9.12
CA GLU A 203 -6.93 -17.14 9.66
C GLU A 203 -6.83 -15.65 9.41
N LEU A 204 -7.93 -15.04 8.97
CA LEU A 204 -8.03 -13.61 8.78
C LEU A 204 -9.13 -13.07 9.70
N TYR A 205 -8.79 -12.05 10.46
CA TYR A 205 -9.70 -11.31 11.32
C TYR A 205 -9.81 -9.89 10.79
N LEU A 206 -11.04 -9.47 10.49
CA LEU A 206 -11.32 -8.16 9.91
C LEU A 206 -12.36 -7.44 10.75
N LYS A 207 -12.17 -6.13 10.94
CA LYS A 207 -13.11 -5.27 11.67
C LYS A 207 -13.20 -3.91 10.99
N ALA A 208 -14.42 -3.49 10.72
CA ALA A 208 -14.69 -2.18 10.11
C ALA A 208 -14.16 -1.03 10.99
N PRO A 209 -13.75 0.10 10.38
CA PRO A 209 -13.75 0.34 8.95
C PRO A 209 -12.53 -0.24 8.21
N ASN A 210 -11.41 -0.54 8.87
CA ASN A 210 -10.14 -0.87 8.24
C ASN A 210 -9.14 -1.61 9.15
N LYS A 211 -9.59 -2.43 10.08
CA LYS A 211 -8.68 -3.30 10.85
C LYS A 211 -8.58 -4.68 10.21
N ARG A 212 -7.38 -5.23 10.13
CA ARG A 212 -7.12 -6.55 9.57
C ARG A 212 -5.93 -7.23 10.23
N VAL A 213 -6.08 -8.50 10.54
CA VAL A 213 -4.98 -9.38 10.95
C VAL A 213 -5.06 -10.65 10.14
N SER A 214 -3.95 -11.13 9.60
CA SER A 214 -3.80 -12.45 9.03
C SER A 214 -2.75 -13.23 9.83
N VAL A 215 -3.09 -14.45 10.21
CA VAL A 215 -2.23 -15.37 10.95
C VAL A 215 -2.06 -16.62 10.10
N THR A 216 -0.85 -16.87 9.62
CA THR A 216 -0.49 -18.09 8.88
C THR A 216 0.27 -19.02 9.83
N HIS A 217 -0.26 -20.25 10.03
CA HIS A 217 0.24 -21.23 10.99
C HIS A 217 1.34 -22.11 10.37
N GLY A 218 2.56 -21.58 10.31
CA GLY A 218 3.71 -22.29 9.73
C GLY A 218 4.38 -23.31 10.68
N GLN A 219 5.15 -24.22 10.13
CA GLN A 219 5.90 -25.24 10.91
C GLN A 219 6.89 -24.63 11.91
N ASN A 220 7.42 -23.43 11.62
CA ASN A 220 8.37 -22.71 12.47
C ASN A 220 7.69 -21.65 13.37
N GLY A 221 6.37 -21.75 13.54
CA GLY A 221 5.53 -20.81 14.27
C GLY A 221 4.72 -19.89 13.35
N ASP A 222 3.85 -19.12 13.96
CA ASP A 222 2.91 -18.25 13.26
C ASP A 222 3.62 -17.08 12.57
N SER A 223 3.15 -16.72 11.38
CA SER A 223 3.49 -15.47 10.70
C SER A 223 2.28 -14.55 10.72
N ILE A 224 2.44 -13.35 11.26
CA ILE A 224 1.35 -12.40 11.47
C ILE A 224 1.60 -11.15 10.65
N THR A 225 0.56 -10.70 9.95
CA THR A 225 0.52 -9.42 9.26
C THR A 225 -0.74 -8.68 9.69
N ALA A 226 -0.60 -7.47 10.21
CA ALA A 226 -1.71 -6.74 10.80
C ALA A 226 -1.72 -5.26 10.42
N PHE A 227 -2.92 -4.68 10.39
CA PHE A 227 -3.19 -3.25 10.37
C PHE A 227 -4.22 -2.96 11.46
N ASP A 228 -3.88 -2.09 12.41
CA ASP A 228 -4.69 -1.82 13.61
C ASP A 228 -5.75 -0.71 13.40
N GLY A 229 -5.83 -0.17 12.17
CA GLY A 229 -6.65 0.97 11.80
C GLY A 229 -5.84 2.26 11.63
N ILE A 230 -4.59 2.30 12.10
CA ILE A 230 -3.68 3.44 12.05
C ILE A 230 -2.35 3.04 11.41
N ALA A 231 -1.75 1.95 11.87
CA ALA A 231 -0.42 1.50 11.45
C ALA A 231 -0.36 -0.01 11.21
N GLY A 232 0.52 -0.42 10.31
CA GLY A 232 0.82 -1.83 10.05
C GLY A 232 1.92 -2.36 10.96
N TRP A 233 1.80 -3.65 11.33
CA TRP A 233 2.85 -4.38 12.02
C TRP A 233 2.93 -5.83 11.52
N GLN A 234 4.09 -6.43 11.70
CA GLN A 234 4.36 -7.82 11.37
C GLN A 234 4.92 -8.52 12.61
N GLY A 235 4.60 -9.79 12.76
CA GLY A 235 5.07 -10.57 13.89
C GLY A 235 5.14 -12.05 13.58
N GLY A 236 5.59 -12.81 14.56
CA GLY A 236 5.64 -14.26 14.48
C GLY A 236 7.05 -14.84 14.45
N GLY A 237 7.15 -16.14 14.66
CA GLY A 237 8.41 -16.86 14.77
C GLY A 237 9.30 -16.29 15.89
N ARG A 238 10.63 -16.40 15.69
CA ARG A 238 11.64 -15.94 16.67
C ARG A 238 11.88 -14.42 16.67
N GLY A 239 11.29 -13.69 15.70
CA GLY A 239 11.62 -12.27 15.48
C GLY A 239 10.79 -11.26 16.28
N GLY A 240 9.79 -11.71 17.04
CA GLY A 240 8.88 -10.82 17.76
C GLY A 240 8.00 -9.94 16.82
N ALA A 241 7.33 -8.94 17.40
CA ALA A 241 6.48 -8.01 16.66
C ALA A 241 7.25 -6.74 16.30
N ARG A 242 7.19 -6.31 15.04
CA ARG A 242 7.81 -5.08 14.51
C ARG A 242 6.82 -4.24 13.73
N SER A 243 6.97 -2.93 13.75
CA SER A 243 6.22 -2.03 12.88
C SER A 243 6.61 -2.25 11.42
N MET A 244 5.66 -2.09 10.53
CA MET A 244 5.92 -2.06 9.09
C MET A 244 6.57 -0.74 8.68
N ALA A 245 7.34 -0.76 7.59
CA ALA A 245 7.73 0.45 6.88
C ALA A 245 6.47 1.21 6.41
N PRO A 246 6.53 2.54 6.27
CA PRO A 246 5.37 3.35 5.88
C PRO A 246 4.67 2.84 4.61
N ILE A 247 5.44 2.40 3.61
CA ILE A 247 4.90 1.88 2.34
C ILE A 247 4.18 0.53 2.52
N ASP A 248 4.69 -0.35 3.37
CA ASP A 248 4.07 -1.64 3.67
C ASP A 248 2.83 -1.43 4.55
N SER A 249 2.89 -0.49 5.50
CA SER A 249 1.75 -0.10 6.34
C SER A 249 0.59 0.44 5.49
N MET A 250 0.89 1.26 4.46
CA MET A 250 -0.12 1.71 3.51
C MET A 250 -0.72 0.55 2.71
N SER A 251 0.11 -0.40 2.26
CA SER A 251 -0.38 -1.60 1.57
C SER A 251 -1.33 -2.40 2.47
N ALA A 252 -0.97 -2.55 3.75
CA ALA A 252 -1.82 -3.21 4.75
C ALA A 252 -3.12 -2.44 5.02
N MET A 253 -3.09 -1.09 5.00
CA MET A 253 -4.28 -0.24 5.10
C MET A 253 -5.26 -0.50 3.95
N ILE A 254 -4.77 -0.57 2.71
CA ILE A 254 -5.62 -0.86 1.55
C ILE A 254 -6.24 -2.25 1.69
N ASP A 255 -5.44 -3.27 2.04
CA ASP A 255 -5.93 -4.63 2.24
C ASP A 255 -6.95 -4.74 3.39
N ALA A 256 -6.87 -3.86 4.38
CA ALA A 256 -7.81 -3.80 5.48
C ALA A 256 -9.11 -3.04 5.13
N ALA A 257 -9.04 -2.06 4.24
CA ALA A 257 -10.20 -1.25 3.85
C ALA A 257 -11.05 -1.90 2.75
N LEU A 258 -10.45 -2.65 1.83
CA LEU A 258 -11.16 -3.29 0.71
C LEU A 258 -12.33 -4.21 1.12
N PRO A 259 -12.26 -4.99 2.22
CA PRO A 259 -13.38 -5.79 2.69
C PRO A 259 -14.59 -4.99 3.20
N PHE A 260 -14.41 -3.68 3.48
CA PHE A 260 -15.42 -2.74 3.96
C PHE A 260 -15.50 -1.51 3.02
N PRO A 261 -15.96 -1.67 1.77
CA PRO A 261 -15.72 -0.73 0.68
C PRO A 261 -16.55 0.55 0.71
N THR A 262 -17.33 0.83 1.75
CA THR A 262 -18.15 2.04 1.89
C THR A 262 -17.38 3.35 1.74
N ASN A 263 -16.07 3.33 2.03
CA ASN A 263 -15.19 4.50 1.98
C ASN A 263 -14.05 4.36 0.96
N LEU A 264 -14.21 3.57 -0.11
CA LEU A 264 -13.15 3.36 -1.12
C LEU A 264 -12.61 4.67 -1.70
N LYS A 265 -13.46 5.67 -1.92
CA LYS A 265 -13.05 6.98 -2.44
C LYS A 265 -12.04 7.69 -1.52
N THR A 266 -12.07 7.45 -0.22
CA THR A 266 -11.13 8.07 0.73
C THR A 266 -9.72 7.47 0.65
N LEU A 267 -9.57 6.30 0.04
CA LEU A 267 -8.28 5.65 -0.18
C LEU A 267 -7.43 6.33 -1.25
N PHE A 268 -8.01 7.27 -2.02
CA PHE A 268 -7.32 7.87 -3.16
C PHE A 268 -7.36 9.39 -3.12
N GLN A 269 -6.21 9.98 -3.44
CA GLN A 269 -6.13 11.39 -3.79
C GLN A 269 -6.28 11.53 -5.32
N GLN A 270 -7.24 12.36 -5.76
CA GLN A 270 -7.51 12.66 -7.18
C GLN A 270 -7.58 11.40 -8.06
N PRO A 271 -8.53 10.47 -7.80
CA PRO A 271 -8.65 9.26 -8.57
C PRO A 271 -8.94 9.57 -10.05
N ARG A 272 -8.31 8.78 -10.94
CA ARG A 272 -8.53 8.84 -12.38
C ARG A 272 -9.03 7.49 -12.87
N VAL A 273 -9.98 7.53 -13.83
CA VAL A 273 -10.49 6.32 -14.46
C VAL A 273 -9.93 6.22 -15.87
N ARG A 274 -9.56 5.02 -16.28
CA ARG A 274 -9.22 4.63 -17.65
C ARG A 274 -9.77 3.24 -17.91
N THR A 275 -9.78 2.81 -19.16
CA THR A 275 -9.97 1.40 -19.53
C THR A 275 -8.63 0.70 -19.69
N ASP A 276 -8.60 -0.60 -19.46
CA ASP A 276 -7.47 -1.49 -19.70
C ASP A 276 -7.98 -2.88 -20.08
N LYS A 277 -7.14 -3.70 -20.72
CA LYS A 277 -7.49 -5.07 -21.09
C LYS A 277 -6.63 -6.08 -20.35
N ILE A 278 -7.26 -7.16 -19.90
CA ILE A 278 -6.60 -8.35 -19.38
C ILE A 278 -7.21 -9.52 -20.11
N ASP A 279 -6.41 -10.29 -20.84
CA ASP A 279 -6.86 -11.46 -21.63
C ASP A 279 -8.09 -11.13 -22.52
N ASP A 280 -7.98 -10.04 -23.32
CA ASP A 280 -9.01 -9.51 -24.23
C ASP A 280 -10.31 -8.99 -23.57
N LYS A 281 -10.44 -9.04 -22.25
CA LYS A 281 -11.58 -8.52 -21.51
C LYS A 281 -11.30 -7.09 -21.03
N GLU A 282 -12.29 -6.21 -21.12
CA GLU A 282 -12.18 -4.79 -20.73
C GLU A 282 -12.50 -4.56 -19.26
N TYR A 283 -11.78 -3.62 -18.65
CA TYR A 283 -11.88 -3.27 -17.24
C TYR A 283 -11.81 -1.77 -17.04
N TYR A 284 -12.61 -1.24 -16.14
CA TYR A 284 -12.38 0.08 -15.60
C TYR A 284 -11.26 0.04 -14.58
N VAL A 285 -10.28 0.91 -14.75
CA VAL A 285 -9.13 1.02 -13.84
C VAL A 285 -9.20 2.35 -13.12
N VAL A 286 -9.50 2.30 -11.84
CA VAL A 286 -9.39 3.47 -10.97
C VAL A 286 -7.97 3.52 -10.43
N SER A 287 -7.27 4.61 -10.70
CA SER A 287 -5.89 4.82 -10.27
C SER A 287 -5.75 6.11 -9.49
N GLY A 288 -4.92 6.08 -8.45
CA GLY A 288 -4.63 7.25 -7.62
C GLY A 288 -3.44 6.99 -6.72
N ARG A 289 -3.12 8.00 -5.91
CA ARG A 289 -2.12 7.86 -4.85
C ARG A 289 -2.83 7.65 -3.52
N GLY A 290 -2.26 6.81 -2.67
CA GLY A 290 -2.74 6.66 -1.29
C GLY A 290 -2.49 7.92 -0.45
N PRO A 291 -3.26 8.14 0.63
CA PRO A 291 -3.05 9.27 1.53
C PRO A 291 -1.64 9.26 2.13
N GLY A 292 -0.94 10.40 2.04
CA GLY A 292 0.38 10.59 2.64
C GLY A 292 1.53 9.79 2.03
N THR A 293 1.37 9.21 0.83
CA THR A 293 2.40 8.39 0.19
C THR A 293 2.45 8.61 -1.32
N PRO A 294 3.66 8.53 -1.94
CA PRO A 294 3.81 8.60 -3.38
C PRO A 294 3.37 7.32 -4.11
N ALA A 295 3.04 6.25 -3.37
CA ALA A 295 2.71 4.96 -3.97
C ALA A 295 1.46 5.05 -4.84
N GLN A 296 1.55 4.48 -6.02
CA GLN A 296 0.43 4.38 -6.96
C GLN A 296 -0.33 3.09 -6.72
N VAL A 297 -1.65 3.22 -6.67
CA VAL A 297 -2.58 2.08 -6.56
C VAL A 297 -3.50 2.09 -7.76
N ARG A 298 -3.79 0.92 -8.31
CA ARG A 298 -4.73 0.70 -9.41
C ARG A 298 -5.69 -0.40 -9.00
N LEU A 299 -6.98 -0.11 -9.08
CA LEU A 299 -8.07 -1.07 -8.86
C LEU A 299 -8.73 -1.35 -10.21
N TYR A 300 -8.81 -2.62 -10.57
CA TYR A 300 -9.40 -3.09 -11.82
C TYR A 300 -10.79 -3.66 -11.54
N PHE A 301 -11.79 -3.06 -12.12
CA PHE A 301 -13.18 -3.47 -12.00
C PHE A 301 -13.68 -4.00 -13.35
N ASP A 302 -14.27 -5.17 -13.31
CA ASP A 302 -14.90 -5.78 -14.48
C ASP A 302 -16.04 -4.89 -14.99
N GLU A 303 -15.99 -4.52 -16.26
CA GLU A 303 -17.00 -3.60 -16.83
C GLU A 303 -18.41 -4.16 -16.85
N GLN A 304 -18.57 -5.46 -16.96
CA GLN A 304 -19.88 -6.12 -17.03
C GLN A 304 -20.44 -6.36 -15.63
N THR A 305 -19.67 -7.02 -14.77
CA THR A 305 -20.13 -7.44 -13.44
C THR A 305 -19.97 -6.38 -12.36
N GLY A 306 -19.12 -5.38 -12.56
CA GLY A 306 -18.75 -4.39 -11.55
C GLY A 306 -17.78 -4.91 -10.48
N LEU A 307 -17.41 -6.19 -10.48
CA LEU A 307 -16.58 -6.78 -9.43
C LEU A 307 -15.13 -6.32 -9.52
N LEU A 308 -14.48 -6.11 -8.37
CA LEU A 308 -13.05 -5.87 -8.27
C LEU A 308 -12.29 -7.17 -8.57
N VAL A 309 -11.48 -7.18 -9.62
CA VAL A 309 -10.75 -8.38 -10.05
C VAL A 309 -9.26 -8.32 -9.79
N ARG A 310 -8.69 -7.10 -9.70
CA ARG A 310 -7.24 -6.93 -9.48
C ARG A 310 -6.93 -5.63 -8.75
N VAL A 311 -5.95 -5.72 -7.89
CA VAL A 311 -5.27 -4.56 -7.26
C VAL A 311 -3.81 -4.60 -7.64
N VAL A 312 -3.27 -3.49 -8.15
CA VAL A 312 -1.82 -3.34 -8.40
C VAL A 312 -1.32 -2.16 -7.58
N ARG A 313 -0.27 -2.41 -6.83
CA ARG A 313 0.45 -1.38 -6.05
C ARG A 313 1.88 -1.30 -6.55
N LEU A 314 2.40 -0.08 -6.67
CA LEU A 314 3.80 0.17 -6.96
C LEU A 314 4.46 0.69 -5.69
N ASN A 315 5.07 -0.20 -4.94
CA ASN A 315 5.73 0.11 -3.68
C ASN A 315 7.13 0.67 -3.96
N ASP A 316 7.45 1.81 -3.36
CA ASP A 316 8.81 2.36 -3.42
C ASP A 316 9.76 1.49 -2.58
N ALA A 317 10.77 0.94 -3.23
CA ALA A 317 11.81 0.11 -2.63
C ALA A 317 13.15 0.88 -2.45
N GLY A 318 13.09 2.22 -2.35
CA GLY A 318 14.29 3.04 -2.18
C GLY A 318 15.12 3.21 -3.47
N LEU A 319 15.31 2.18 -4.25
CA LEU A 319 16.06 2.19 -5.52
C LEU A 319 15.17 2.09 -6.76
N GLY A 320 13.89 1.79 -6.60
CA GLY A 320 12.92 1.65 -7.67
C GLY A 320 11.55 1.24 -7.14
N ASN A 321 10.58 1.10 -8.05
CA ASN A 321 9.23 0.66 -7.68
C ASN A 321 9.10 -0.86 -7.84
N MET A 322 8.62 -1.52 -6.78
CA MET A 322 8.29 -2.95 -6.77
C MET A 322 6.80 -3.14 -6.98
N PRO A 323 6.38 -3.80 -8.05
CA PRO A 323 4.97 -4.12 -8.24
C PRO A 323 4.52 -5.21 -7.27
N VAL A 324 3.34 -5.02 -6.69
CA VAL A 324 2.59 -6.04 -5.95
C VAL A 324 1.21 -6.12 -6.57
N GLN A 325 0.83 -7.29 -7.05
CA GLN A 325 -0.47 -7.54 -7.67
C GLN A 325 -1.25 -8.53 -6.83
N VAL A 326 -2.55 -8.26 -6.64
CA VAL A 326 -3.50 -9.19 -6.03
C VAL A 326 -4.63 -9.40 -7.02
N ASP A 327 -4.83 -10.63 -7.44
CA ASP A 327 -5.94 -11.05 -8.32
C ASP A 327 -7.02 -11.74 -7.49
N TYR A 328 -8.25 -11.24 -7.56
CA TYR A 328 -9.42 -11.77 -6.85
C TYR A 328 -10.28 -12.63 -7.78
N THR A 329 -10.64 -13.82 -7.33
CA THR A 329 -11.46 -14.77 -8.06
C THR A 329 -12.43 -15.50 -7.12
N ASP A 330 -13.30 -16.36 -7.68
CA ASP A 330 -14.21 -17.20 -6.90
C ASP A 330 -15.09 -16.38 -5.94
N TYR A 331 -15.80 -15.38 -6.50
CA TYR A 331 -16.77 -14.60 -5.73
C TYR A 331 -17.99 -15.45 -5.38
N ARG A 332 -18.29 -15.54 -4.08
CA ARG A 332 -19.45 -16.27 -3.55
C ARG A 332 -20.27 -15.38 -2.63
N ASP A 333 -21.54 -15.71 -2.48
CA ASP A 333 -22.40 -15.06 -1.48
C ASP A 333 -22.01 -15.52 -0.07
N ALA A 334 -21.93 -14.56 0.84
CA ALA A 334 -21.74 -14.77 2.25
C ALA A 334 -22.66 -13.77 2.98
N ASP A 335 -23.77 -14.27 3.53
CA ASP A 335 -24.77 -13.49 4.27
C ASP A 335 -25.27 -12.25 3.50
N GLY A 336 -25.54 -12.40 2.20
CA GLY A 336 -26.10 -11.36 1.33
C GLY A 336 -25.08 -10.41 0.73
N ILE A 337 -23.79 -10.62 0.92
CA ILE A 337 -22.73 -9.94 0.18
C ILE A 337 -21.80 -10.90 -0.53
N LYS A 338 -21.38 -10.50 -1.75
CA LYS A 338 -20.39 -11.27 -2.51
C LYS A 338 -18.99 -10.90 -2.09
N ILE A 339 -18.20 -11.89 -1.73
CA ILE A 339 -16.79 -11.75 -1.36
C ILE A 339 -15.93 -12.73 -2.15
N PRO A 340 -14.66 -12.42 -2.45
CA PRO A 340 -13.77 -13.37 -3.09
C PRO A 340 -13.37 -14.47 -2.10
N TYR A 341 -13.46 -15.74 -2.52
CA TYR A 341 -12.99 -16.90 -1.76
C TYR A 341 -11.59 -17.33 -2.16
N LYS A 342 -11.05 -16.71 -3.23
CA LYS A 342 -9.68 -16.97 -3.65
C LYS A 342 -9.04 -15.68 -4.14
N TRP A 343 -7.80 -15.45 -3.72
CA TRP A 343 -6.96 -14.42 -4.32
C TRP A 343 -5.52 -14.86 -4.41
N THR A 344 -4.82 -14.35 -5.42
CA THR A 344 -3.42 -14.64 -5.67
C THR A 344 -2.62 -13.36 -5.54
N LEU A 345 -1.64 -13.35 -4.64
CA LEU A 345 -0.67 -12.28 -4.52
C LEU A 345 0.58 -12.63 -5.32
N SER A 346 0.92 -11.76 -6.27
CA SER A 346 2.08 -11.89 -7.15
C SER A 346 3.05 -10.73 -6.93
N ARG A 347 4.33 -11.07 -6.81
CA ARG A 347 5.47 -10.15 -6.73
C ARG A 347 6.56 -10.65 -7.67
N PRO A 348 7.54 -9.82 -8.07
CA PRO A 348 8.68 -10.30 -8.87
C PRO A 348 9.44 -11.47 -8.23
N GLN A 349 9.46 -11.56 -6.89
CA GLN A 349 10.14 -12.64 -6.16
C GLN A 349 9.34 -13.95 -6.11
N GLY A 350 8.06 -13.94 -6.46
CA GLY A 350 7.20 -15.11 -6.41
C GLY A 350 5.73 -14.78 -6.16
N ARG A 351 4.94 -15.84 -6.11
CA ARG A 351 3.50 -15.74 -5.90
C ARG A 351 3.00 -16.79 -4.92
N PHE A 352 1.91 -16.46 -4.25
CA PHE A 352 1.13 -17.41 -3.46
C PHE A 352 -0.35 -17.08 -3.58
N SER A 353 -1.20 -18.09 -3.36
CA SER A 353 -2.65 -17.91 -3.33
C SER A 353 -3.18 -18.12 -1.92
N ILE A 354 -4.29 -17.48 -1.61
CA ILE A 354 -5.10 -17.78 -0.45
C ILE A 354 -6.42 -18.32 -0.94
N GLN A 355 -6.80 -19.49 -0.43
CA GLN A 355 -8.11 -20.11 -0.63
C GLN A 355 -8.83 -20.09 0.69
N VAL A 356 -9.99 -19.43 0.73
CA VAL A 356 -10.89 -19.39 1.88
C VAL A 356 -11.82 -20.59 1.84
N ASP A 357 -11.92 -21.27 2.96
CA ASP A 357 -12.80 -22.44 3.13
C ASP A 357 -14.09 -22.06 3.87
N SER A 358 -14.01 -21.13 4.84
CA SER A 358 -15.15 -20.67 5.62
C SER A 358 -15.08 -19.18 5.94
N VAL A 359 -16.26 -18.55 6.04
CA VAL A 359 -16.45 -17.14 6.38
C VAL A 359 -17.53 -17.05 7.43
N GLN A 360 -17.29 -16.21 8.44
CA GLN A 360 -18.28 -15.83 9.48
C GLN A 360 -18.32 -14.31 9.55
N GLN A 361 -19.51 -13.73 9.43
CA GLN A 361 -19.70 -12.29 9.51
C GLN A 361 -20.39 -11.88 10.81
N ASN A 362 -20.11 -10.66 11.26
CA ASN A 362 -20.71 -10.08 12.47
C ASN A 362 -20.51 -10.91 13.76
N VAL A 363 -19.45 -11.71 13.79
CA VAL A 363 -19.03 -12.45 14.99
C VAL A 363 -18.13 -11.57 15.88
N PRO A 364 -18.12 -11.77 17.20
CA PRO A 364 -17.21 -11.02 18.07
C PRO A 364 -15.74 -11.22 17.69
N VAL A 365 -15.02 -10.11 17.49
CA VAL A 365 -13.58 -10.10 17.27
C VAL A 365 -12.93 -9.16 18.29
N ASP A 366 -12.05 -9.73 19.12
CA ASP A 366 -11.34 -8.99 20.14
C ASP A 366 -10.38 -7.96 19.53
N ASP A 367 -10.45 -6.72 19.99
CA ASP A 367 -9.57 -5.63 19.54
C ASP A 367 -8.10 -5.87 19.87
N ALA A 368 -7.80 -6.66 20.91
CA ALA A 368 -6.44 -7.05 21.26
C ALA A 368 -5.70 -7.79 20.14
N LYS A 369 -6.42 -8.49 19.23
CA LYS A 369 -5.84 -9.16 18.08
C LYS A 369 -5.16 -8.21 17.11
N PHE A 370 -5.62 -6.97 17.00
CA PHE A 370 -5.10 -5.98 16.06
C PHE A 370 -3.91 -5.19 16.63
N VAL A 371 -3.76 -5.15 17.94
CA VAL A 371 -2.72 -4.37 18.62
C VAL A 371 -1.37 -5.07 18.50
N LYS A 372 -0.34 -4.28 18.15
CA LYS A 372 1.03 -4.80 18.12
C LYS A 372 1.46 -5.23 19.52
N PRO A 373 1.87 -6.50 19.72
CA PRO A 373 2.39 -6.96 21.00
C PRO A 373 3.59 -6.11 21.46
N ALA A 374 3.69 -5.89 22.77
CA ALA A 374 4.87 -5.27 23.36
C ALA A 374 6.13 -6.12 23.10
N ALA A 375 7.25 -5.46 22.92
CA ALA A 375 8.53 -6.17 22.85
C ALA A 375 8.73 -6.98 24.14
N PRO A 376 9.19 -8.24 24.06
CA PRO A 376 9.57 -8.98 25.26
C PRO A 376 10.63 -8.18 26.03
N ALA A 377 10.49 -8.17 27.36
CA ALA A 377 11.50 -7.55 28.21
C ALA A 377 12.87 -8.15 27.88
N PRO A 378 13.97 -7.35 27.85
CA PRO A 378 15.30 -7.89 27.64
C PRO A 378 15.55 -8.94 28.73
N ALA A 379 16.02 -10.13 28.30
CA ALA A 379 16.46 -11.16 29.25
C ALA A 379 17.53 -10.54 30.13
N GLN A 380 17.30 -10.57 31.45
CA GLN A 380 18.22 -10.09 32.46
C GLN A 380 19.44 -11.03 32.57
#